data_94095be192d0a250dd7e1fb9c26eb019
#
_entry.id   94095be192d0a250dd7e1fb9c26eb019
#
_cell.length_a   1.000
_cell.length_b   1.000
_cell.length_c   1.000
_cell.angle_alpha   90.00
_cell.angle_beta   90.00
_cell.angle_gamma   90.00
#
_symmetry.space_group_name_H-M   'P 1'
#
loop_
_entity.id
_entity.type
_entity.pdbx_description
1 polymer ?
#
loop_
_entity_poly.entity_id
_entity_poly.type
_entity_poly.pdbx_seq_one_letter_code
_entity_poly.pdbx_strand_id
1 'polypeptide(L)'
;KAEACEESDFRQQHVTPGLYRSIWKAALVEGTGADGFANILTATMLNSGFYPRQVRADSVPYRKYKPEEYERLMEAYQSVWSDLKYFPIPSTEVDFENTYGALRDYGGLRVHEGCDLFGRKKESGYYPVLSVTDGVVENIGWLPLGGYRIGIRAPKGGYFYYAHLDTYEKD
;
A
#
# COMPACT_ATOMS: atom_id res chain seq x y z
N LYS A 1 20.02 7.51 -13.70
CA LYS A 1 18.71 7.70 -14.39
C LYS A 1 17.66 6.67 -13.96
N ALA A 2 18.05 5.50 -13.48
CA ALA A 2 17.13 4.51 -12.93
C ALA A 2 16.63 4.93 -11.53
N GLU A 3 17.49 5.41 -10.66
CA GLU A 3 17.16 5.80 -9.28
C GLU A 3 16.16 6.95 -9.16
N ALA A 4 16.15 7.90 -10.10
CA ALA A 4 15.20 9.00 -10.11
C ALA A 4 13.80 8.60 -10.63
N CYS A 5 13.68 7.47 -11.33
CA CYS A 5 12.44 6.98 -11.89
C CYS A 5 11.58 6.25 -10.84
N GLU A 6 12.21 5.61 -9.86
CA GLU A 6 11.56 4.65 -8.96
C GLU A 6 10.56 5.31 -7.99
N GLU A 7 10.90 6.44 -7.41
CA GLU A 7 10.04 7.08 -6.40
C GLU A 7 8.95 7.97 -7.03
N SER A 8 9.26 8.66 -8.12
CA SER A 8 8.29 9.49 -8.84
C SER A 8 7.28 8.66 -9.62
N ASP A 9 7.71 7.54 -10.21
CA ASP A 9 6.82 6.66 -10.97
C ASP A 9 5.85 5.91 -10.06
N PHE A 10 6.29 5.51 -8.87
CA PHE A 10 5.43 4.90 -7.87
C PHE A 10 4.32 5.86 -7.40
N ARG A 11 4.61 7.15 -7.26
CA ARG A 11 3.66 8.19 -6.87
C ARG A 11 2.71 8.60 -8.00
N GLN A 12 3.11 8.45 -9.25
CA GLN A 12 2.29 8.80 -10.41
C GLN A 12 1.38 7.67 -10.90
N GLN A 13 1.58 6.48 -10.34
CA GLN A 13 0.84 5.30 -10.75
C GLN A 13 -0.53 5.25 -10.10
N HIS A 14 -1.53 5.62 -10.83
CA HIS A 14 -2.91 5.35 -10.47
C HIS A 14 -3.23 3.86 -10.56
N VAL A 15 -2.73 3.08 -9.61
CA VAL A 15 -3.10 1.68 -9.47
C VAL A 15 -4.54 1.64 -8.96
N THR A 16 -5.46 1.37 -9.86
CA THR A 16 -6.88 1.33 -9.51
C THR A 16 -7.21 0.13 -8.62
N PRO A 17 -8.23 0.22 -7.75
CA PRO A 17 -8.72 -0.94 -7.00
C PRO A 17 -9.06 -2.14 -7.89
N GLY A 18 -9.50 -1.89 -9.11
CA GLY A 18 -9.77 -2.94 -10.10
C GLY A 18 -8.51 -3.69 -10.54
N LEU A 19 -7.40 -3.00 -10.72
CA LEU A 19 -6.11 -3.62 -11.04
C LEU A 19 -5.62 -4.49 -9.88
N TYR A 20 -5.62 -3.98 -8.66
CA TYR A 20 -5.25 -4.78 -7.48
C TYR A 20 -6.09 -6.03 -7.32
N ARG A 21 -7.42 -5.94 -7.49
CA ARG A 21 -8.30 -7.12 -7.45
C ARG A 21 -7.94 -8.15 -8.53
N SER A 22 -7.61 -7.69 -9.73
CA SER A 22 -7.23 -8.58 -10.83
C SER A 22 -5.92 -9.30 -10.56
N ILE A 23 -4.94 -8.59 -10.00
CA ILE A 23 -3.63 -9.15 -9.62
C ILE A 23 -3.80 -10.15 -8.47
N TRP A 24 -4.60 -9.82 -7.44
CA TRP A 24 -4.90 -10.74 -6.34
C TRP A 24 -5.62 -12.00 -6.81
N LYS A 25 -6.59 -11.86 -7.72
CA LYS A 25 -7.27 -13.03 -8.29
C LYS A 25 -6.30 -13.94 -9.04
N ALA A 26 -5.39 -13.36 -9.83
CA ALA A 26 -4.38 -14.11 -10.54
C ALA A 26 -3.45 -14.86 -9.57
N ALA A 27 -2.95 -14.19 -8.54
CA ALA A 27 -2.10 -14.80 -7.51
C ALA A 27 -2.81 -15.92 -6.73
N LEU A 28 -4.10 -15.76 -6.43
CA LEU A 28 -4.91 -16.79 -5.76
C LEU A 28 -5.11 -18.02 -6.66
N VAL A 29 -5.35 -17.82 -7.95
CA VAL A 29 -5.48 -18.94 -8.92
C VAL A 29 -4.18 -19.71 -9.03
N GLU A 30 -3.05 -19.04 -9.01
CA GLU A 30 -1.72 -19.68 -9.04
C GLU A 30 -1.32 -20.30 -7.68
N GLY A 31 -2.05 -20.03 -6.60
CA GLY A 31 -1.76 -20.56 -5.27
C GLY A 31 -0.47 -20.01 -4.64
N THR A 32 0.00 -18.86 -5.12
CA THR A 32 1.30 -18.29 -4.76
C THR A 32 1.24 -17.21 -3.68
N GLY A 33 0.05 -16.82 -3.23
CA GLY A 33 -0.12 -15.85 -2.13
C GLY A 33 0.53 -14.50 -2.38
N ALA A 34 1.17 -13.94 -1.35
CA ALA A 34 1.79 -12.61 -1.40
C ALA A 34 2.99 -12.53 -2.37
N ASP A 35 3.79 -13.58 -2.45
CA ASP A 35 4.94 -13.62 -3.38
C ASP A 35 4.47 -13.67 -4.83
N GLY A 36 3.42 -14.42 -5.12
CA GLY A 36 2.79 -14.44 -6.43
C GLY A 36 2.16 -13.09 -6.77
N PHE A 37 1.54 -12.43 -5.81
CA PHE A 37 1.02 -11.09 -6.00
C PHE A 37 2.12 -10.10 -6.41
N ALA A 38 3.24 -10.09 -5.69
CA ALA A 38 4.37 -9.23 -5.99
C ALA A 38 4.96 -9.53 -7.38
N ASN A 39 5.08 -10.82 -7.73
CA ASN A 39 5.56 -11.26 -9.05
C ASN A 39 4.65 -10.76 -10.18
N ILE A 40 3.34 -10.97 -10.06
CA ILE A 40 2.36 -10.57 -11.09
C ILE A 40 2.30 -9.04 -11.18
N LEU A 41 2.33 -8.34 -10.04
CA LEU A 41 2.36 -6.88 -10.03
C LEU A 41 3.60 -6.35 -10.75
N THR A 42 4.78 -6.86 -10.42
CA THR A 42 6.06 -6.51 -11.05
C THR A 42 6.00 -6.74 -12.57
N ALA A 43 5.57 -7.91 -13.02
CA ALA A 43 5.45 -8.24 -14.43
C ALA A 43 4.45 -7.32 -15.14
N THR A 44 3.32 -7.00 -14.51
CA THR A 44 2.31 -6.09 -15.05
C THR A 44 2.87 -4.68 -15.23
N MET A 45 3.58 -4.19 -14.23
CA MET A 45 4.18 -2.86 -14.24
C MET A 45 5.27 -2.70 -15.28
N LEU A 46 6.13 -3.69 -15.44
CA LEU A 46 7.19 -3.68 -16.44
C LEU A 46 6.67 -3.83 -17.88
N ASN A 47 5.46 -4.38 -18.06
CA ASN A 47 4.89 -4.58 -19.39
C ASN A 47 4.27 -3.31 -20.00
N SER A 48 3.59 -2.51 -19.22
CA SER A 48 2.65 -1.56 -19.77
C SER A 48 2.82 -0.11 -19.35
N GLY A 49 3.80 0.19 -18.50
CA GLY A 49 3.90 1.54 -17.96
C GLY A 49 2.51 2.04 -17.48
N PHE A 50 1.75 1.14 -16.79
CA PHE A 50 0.51 1.50 -16.09
C PHE A 50 -0.83 1.47 -16.83
N TYR A 51 -0.96 0.66 -17.83
CA TYR A 51 -2.28 0.37 -18.38
C TYR A 51 -2.99 -0.73 -17.57
N PRO A 52 -4.03 -0.39 -16.76
CA PRO A 52 -4.62 -1.31 -15.77
C PRO A 52 -5.43 -2.46 -16.38
N ARG A 53 -5.43 -2.61 -17.71
CA ARG A 53 -6.26 -3.61 -18.41
C ARG A 53 -5.54 -4.91 -18.72
N GLN A 54 -4.22 -4.97 -18.52
CA GLN A 54 -3.42 -6.14 -18.90
C GLN A 54 -2.60 -6.64 -17.73
N VAL A 55 -3.20 -7.52 -16.93
CA VAL A 55 -2.46 -8.25 -15.89
C VAL A 55 -1.60 -9.32 -16.57
N ARG A 56 -0.30 -9.33 -16.22
CA ARG A 56 0.68 -10.31 -16.72
C ARG A 56 1.17 -11.16 -15.57
N ALA A 57 0.88 -12.45 -15.61
CA ALA A 57 1.43 -13.43 -14.68
C ALA A 57 2.82 -13.94 -15.14
N ASP A 58 3.08 -13.92 -16.44
CA ASP A 58 4.33 -14.39 -17.01
C ASP A 58 5.46 -13.36 -16.83
N SER A 59 6.39 -13.68 -15.95
CA SER A 59 7.57 -12.85 -15.64
C SER A 59 8.84 -13.28 -16.40
N VAL A 60 8.82 -14.41 -17.11
CA VAL A 60 10.01 -14.95 -17.79
C VAL A 60 10.66 -13.95 -18.75
N PRO A 61 9.93 -13.21 -19.60
CA PRO A 61 10.55 -12.20 -20.45
C PRO A 61 11.30 -11.13 -19.69
N TYR A 62 10.74 -10.66 -18.55
CA TYR A 62 11.36 -9.61 -17.75
C TYR A 62 12.60 -10.08 -17.02
N ARG A 63 12.58 -11.27 -16.45
CA ARG A 63 13.74 -11.90 -15.83
C ARG A 63 14.89 -12.10 -16.81
N LYS A 64 14.57 -12.36 -18.07
CA LYS A 64 15.57 -12.56 -19.13
C LYS A 64 16.17 -11.24 -19.63
N TYR A 65 15.36 -10.23 -19.86
CA TYR A 65 15.78 -9.01 -20.55
C TYR A 65 15.99 -7.80 -19.63
N LYS A 66 15.44 -7.83 -18.42
CA LYS A 66 15.54 -6.79 -17.39
C LYS A 66 15.70 -7.42 -15.99
N PRO A 67 16.70 -8.28 -15.78
CA PRO A 67 16.79 -9.05 -14.54
C PRO A 67 16.99 -8.16 -13.31
N GLU A 68 17.84 -7.15 -13.39
CA GLU A 68 18.14 -6.27 -12.26
C GLU A 68 16.91 -5.43 -11.84
N GLU A 69 16.25 -4.79 -12.80
CA GLU A 69 15.06 -4.01 -12.57
C GLU A 69 13.90 -4.88 -12.04
N TYR A 70 13.80 -6.11 -12.56
CA TYR A 70 12.81 -7.05 -12.10
C TYR A 70 13.02 -7.42 -10.63
N GLU A 71 14.21 -7.82 -10.25
CA GLU A 71 14.52 -8.23 -8.87
C GLU A 71 14.35 -7.06 -7.89
N ARG A 72 14.85 -5.87 -8.22
CA ARG A 72 14.69 -4.67 -7.37
C ARG A 72 13.23 -4.30 -7.14
N LEU A 73 12.41 -4.33 -8.18
CA LEU A 73 10.98 -4.02 -8.08
C LEU A 73 10.23 -5.12 -7.32
N MET A 74 10.60 -6.38 -7.54
CA MET A 74 10.06 -7.52 -6.81
C MET A 74 10.34 -7.42 -5.30
N GLU A 75 11.58 -7.13 -4.92
CA GLU A 75 11.98 -6.92 -3.53
C GLU A 75 11.24 -5.74 -2.89
N ALA A 76 11.08 -4.62 -3.61
CA ALA A 76 10.34 -3.46 -3.13
C ALA A 76 8.87 -3.81 -2.84
N TYR A 77 8.21 -4.56 -3.69
CA TYR A 77 6.84 -5.01 -3.45
C TYR A 77 6.76 -6.03 -2.31
N GLN A 78 7.68 -6.96 -2.24
CA GLN A 78 7.72 -7.94 -1.15
C GLN A 78 7.95 -7.29 0.20
N SER A 79 8.77 -6.23 0.27
CA SER A 79 9.01 -5.50 1.51
C SER A 79 7.75 -4.84 2.09
N VAL A 80 6.76 -4.57 1.25
CA VAL A 80 5.49 -3.99 1.68
C VAL A 80 4.44 -5.07 1.95
N TRP A 81 4.26 -6.01 1.01
CA TRP A 81 3.10 -6.90 1.01
C TRP A 81 3.27 -8.16 1.86
N SER A 82 4.48 -8.68 1.98
CA SER A 82 4.68 -9.96 2.67
C SER A 82 4.59 -9.90 4.20
N ASP A 83 4.66 -8.72 4.78
CA ASP A 83 4.49 -8.52 6.21
C ASP A 83 3.05 -8.23 6.63
N LEU A 84 2.13 -8.03 5.68
CA LEU A 84 0.73 -7.74 5.97
C LEU A 84 0.02 -8.95 6.58
N LYS A 85 -0.63 -8.76 7.72
CA LYS A 85 -1.35 -9.81 8.46
C LYS A 85 -2.82 -9.49 8.69
N TYR A 86 -3.13 -8.22 8.96
CA TYR A 86 -4.45 -7.81 9.43
C TYR A 86 -4.99 -6.63 8.61
N PHE A 87 -6.31 -6.54 8.53
CA PHE A 87 -6.96 -5.31 8.10
C PHE A 87 -6.95 -4.31 9.27
N PRO A 88 -6.67 -3.01 9.03
CA PRO A 88 -6.42 -2.06 10.11
C PRO A 88 -7.63 -1.80 11.04
N ILE A 89 -8.86 -2.03 10.56
CA ILE A 89 -10.06 -1.87 11.39
C ILE A 89 -10.88 -3.16 11.30
N PRO A 90 -10.93 -3.96 12.37
CA PRO A 90 -11.59 -5.27 12.38
C PRO A 90 -13.11 -5.12 12.50
N SER A 91 -13.74 -4.47 11.53
CA SER A 91 -15.19 -4.25 11.50
C SER A 91 -15.73 -4.30 10.07
N THR A 92 -16.90 -4.90 9.91
CA THR A 92 -17.66 -4.88 8.64
C THR A 92 -18.41 -3.57 8.40
N GLU A 93 -18.40 -2.67 9.38
CA GLU A 93 -19.04 -1.36 9.31
C GLU A 93 -18.10 -0.25 8.84
N VAL A 94 -16.97 -0.63 8.24
CA VAL A 94 -15.98 0.30 7.72
C VAL A 94 -15.92 0.17 6.21
N ASP A 95 -16.14 1.28 5.53
CA ASP A 95 -15.98 1.41 4.10
C ASP A 95 -14.66 2.13 3.80
N PHE A 96 -14.08 1.87 2.64
CA PHE A 96 -12.89 2.57 2.18
C PHE A 96 -13.00 2.93 0.71
N GLU A 97 -12.39 4.04 0.35
CA GLU A 97 -12.27 4.51 -1.02
C GLU A 97 -10.81 4.65 -1.39
N ASN A 98 -10.50 4.43 -2.67
CA ASN A 98 -9.17 4.76 -3.18
C ASN A 98 -9.05 6.28 -3.36
N THR A 99 -8.61 6.95 -2.32
CA THR A 99 -8.37 8.39 -2.31
C THR A 99 -6.89 8.75 -2.53
N TYR A 100 -6.04 7.76 -2.84
CA TYR A 100 -4.64 8.01 -3.18
C TYR A 100 -4.53 8.90 -4.42
N GLY A 101 -3.73 9.95 -4.34
CA GLY A 101 -3.55 10.93 -5.41
C GLY A 101 -4.65 12.00 -5.50
N ALA A 102 -5.71 11.93 -4.68
CA ALA A 102 -6.73 12.96 -4.63
C ALA A 102 -6.13 14.31 -4.20
N LEU A 103 -6.49 15.37 -4.89
CA LEU A 103 -6.04 16.72 -4.56
C LEU A 103 -6.56 17.15 -3.18
N ARG A 104 -5.69 17.76 -2.40
CA ARG A 104 -5.99 18.37 -1.11
C ARG A 104 -5.67 19.87 -1.17
N ASP A 105 -6.61 20.71 -0.78
CA ASP A 105 -6.52 22.16 -0.85
C ASP A 105 -6.12 22.81 0.49
N TYR A 106 -6.09 22.05 1.57
CA TYR A 106 -5.65 22.50 2.89
C TYR A 106 -4.21 22.07 3.21
N GLY A 107 -3.47 22.93 3.88
CA GLY A 107 -2.06 22.68 4.20
C GLY A 107 -1.09 22.86 3.02
N GLY A 108 -1.51 23.61 1.98
CA GLY A 108 -0.81 23.80 0.72
C GLY A 108 -1.26 22.84 -0.38
N LEU A 109 -0.80 23.08 -1.60
CA LEU A 109 -1.12 22.22 -2.74
C LEU A 109 -0.38 20.89 -2.59
N ARG A 110 -1.12 19.82 -2.37
CA ARG A 110 -0.59 18.46 -2.21
C ARG A 110 -1.59 17.41 -2.67
N VAL A 111 -1.13 16.19 -2.82
CA VAL A 111 -1.98 15.03 -3.07
C VAL A 111 -2.11 14.18 -1.82
N HIS A 112 -3.17 13.40 -1.73
CA HIS A 112 -3.35 12.41 -0.67
C HIS A 112 -2.46 11.19 -0.90
N GLU A 113 -1.63 10.86 0.05
CA GLU A 113 -0.67 9.74 -0.01
C GLU A 113 -1.15 8.54 0.84
N GLY A 114 -2.46 8.32 0.91
CA GLY A 114 -3.06 7.29 1.73
C GLY A 114 -4.40 6.80 1.20
N CYS A 115 -5.01 5.94 1.98
CA CYS A 115 -6.37 5.45 1.77
C CYS A 115 -7.23 5.87 2.97
N ASP A 116 -8.33 6.55 2.71
CA ASP A 116 -9.28 6.93 3.75
C ASP A 116 -10.19 5.75 4.08
N LEU A 117 -10.34 5.47 5.38
CA LEU A 117 -11.28 4.50 5.92
C LEU A 117 -12.36 5.23 6.70
N PHE A 118 -13.63 4.92 6.40
CA PHE A 118 -14.79 5.58 6.97
C PHE A 118 -15.64 4.60 7.75
N GLY A 119 -15.77 4.81 9.06
CA GLY A 119 -16.71 4.09 9.90
C GLY A 119 -18.14 4.59 9.67
N ARG A 120 -19.12 3.69 9.65
CA ARG A 120 -20.55 4.05 9.58
C ARG A 120 -21.01 4.77 10.83
N LYS A 121 -20.47 4.38 11.97
CA LYS A 121 -20.71 5.10 13.23
C LYS A 121 -19.76 6.28 13.32
N LYS A 122 -20.34 7.49 13.34
CA LYS A 122 -19.59 8.76 13.38
C LYS A 122 -19.33 9.18 14.84
N GLU A 123 -18.57 8.37 15.54
CA GLU A 123 -18.16 8.60 16.92
C GLU A 123 -16.63 8.43 17.00
N SER A 124 -15.94 9.46 17.49
CA SER A 124 -14.50 9.42 17.67
C SER A 124 -14.09 8.33 18.65
N GLY A 125 -13.03 7.60 18.38
CA GLY A 125 -12.53 6.51 19.21
C GLY A 125 -13.37 5.24 19.23
N TYR A 126 -14.45 5.16 18.42
CA TYR A 126 -15.32 3.99 18.42
C TYR A 126 -14.68 2.74 17.81
N TYR A 127 -13.96 2.89 16.72
CA TYR A 127 -13.33 1.77 16.04
C TYR A 127 -11.87 1.60 16.48
N PRO A 128 -11.48 0.42 16.99
CA PRO A 128 -10.08 0.16 17.25
C PRO A 128 -9.29 0.11 15.94
N VAL A 129 -8.10 0.68 15.93
CA VAL A 129 -7.17 0.60 14.82
C VAL A 129 -6.02 -0.33 15.21
N LEU A 130 -5.85 -1.39 14.43
CA LEU A 130 -4.80 -2.39 14.60
C LEU A 130 -3.64 -2.12 13.65
N SER A 131 -2.43 -2.47 14.04
CA SER A 131 -1.32 -2.54 13.10
C SER A 131 -1.61 -3.61 12.05
N VAL A 132 -1.40 -3.29 10.77
CA VAL A 132 -1.52 -4.25 9.66
C VAL A 132 -0.40 -5.28 9.65
N THR A 133 0.66 -5.06 10.42
CA THR A 133 1.89 -5.86 10.46
C THR A 133 2.49 -5.87 11.86
N ASP A 134 3.31 -6.85 12.17
CA ASP A 134 4.27 -6.73 13.26
C ASP A 134 5.30 -5.65 12.91
N GLY A 135 5.96 -5.07 13.91
CA GLY A 135 6.98 -4.09 13.63
C GLY A 135 7.40 -3.27 14.82
N VAL A 136 8.18 -2.22 14.53
CA VAL A 136 8.68 -1.27 15.53
C VAL A 136 8.03 0.08 15.29
N VAL A 137 7.52 0.67 16.35
CA VAL A 137 7.00 2.04 16.31
C VAL A 137 8.18 3.01 16.14
N GLU A 138 8.26 3.66 14.98
CA GLU A 138 9.29 4.66 14.70
C GLU A 138 8.81 6.09 15.00
N ASN A 139 7.52 6.31 14.84
CA ASN A 139 6.93 7.62 15.03
C ASN A 139 5.61 7.51 15.79
N ILE A 140 5.43 8.32 16.81
CA ILE A 140 4.19 8.46 17.57
C ILE A 140 4.01 9.93 17.95
N GLY A 141 2.79 10.39 18.10
CA GLY A 141 2.46 11.73 18.56
C GLY A 141 1.48 12.46 17.68
N TRP A 142 1.36 13.76 17.85
CA TRP A 142 0.39 14.61 17.20
C TRP A 142 1.05 15.52 16.16
N LEU A 143 0.38 15.68 15.01
CA LEU A 143 0.76 16.62 13.94
C LEU A 143 -0.44 17.47 13.50
N PRO A 144 -0.21 18.72 13.05
CA PRO A 144 -1.31 19.64 12.68
C PRO A 144 -2.26 19.09 11.60
N LEU A 145 -1.74 18.34 10.62
CA LEU A 145 -2.55 17.79 9.53
C LEU A 145 -2.99 16.33 9.76
N GLY A 146 -2.22 15.57 10.54
CA GLY A 146 -2.46 14.14 10.77
C GLY A 146 -3.17 13.82 12.09
N GLY A 147 -3.31 14.80 12.99
CA GLY A 147 -3.79 14.55 14.33
C GLY A 147 -2.87 13.57 15.11
N TYR A 148 -3.44 12.77 15.98
CA TYR A 148 -2.71 11.66 16.57
C TYR A 148 -2.36 10.63 15.52
N ARG A 149 -1.11 10.19 15.52
CA ARG A 149 -0.57 9.33 14.47
C ARG A 149 0.46 8.34 15.00
N ILE A 150 0.57 7.20 14.34
CA ILE A 150 1.61 6.19 14.56
C ILE A 150 2.21 5.80 13.23
N GLY A 151 3.53 5.66 13.18
CA GLY A 151 4.27 5.07 12.08
C GLY A 151 5.02 3.82 12.54
N ILE A 152 4.83 2.73 11.83
CA ILE A 152 5.38 1.41 12.18
C ILE A 152 6.25 0.92 11.05
N ARG A 153 7.49 0.52 11.37
CA ARG A 153 8.41 -0.16 10.47
C ARG A 153 8.21 -1.66 10.58
N ALA A 154 7.77 -2.28 9.49
CA ALA A 154 7.62 -3.72 9.39
C ALA A 154 8.98 -4.44 9.30
N PRO A 155 9.05 -5.75 9.60
CA PRO A 155 10.30 -6.52 9.60
C PRO A 155 11.08 -6.48 8.28
N LYS A 156 10.38 -6.49 7.14
CA LYS A 156 11.00 -6.41 5.79
C LYS A 156 11.17 -4.98 5.27
N GLY A 157 10.99 -3.97 6.10
CA GLY A 157 11.28 -2.58 5.78
C GLY A 157 10.11 -1.74 5.31
N GLY A 158 8.93 -2.32 5.06
CA GLY A 158 7.71 -1.57 4.76
C GLY A 158 7.37 -0.61 5.90
N TYR A 159 6.91 0.61 5.56
CA TYR A 159 6.52 1.62 6.56
C TYR A 159 5.02 1.88 6.46
N PHE A 160 4.31 1.67 7.57
CA PHE A 160 2.87 1.84 7.67
C PHE A 160 2.53 3.00 8.59
N TYR A 161 1.74 3.93 8.08
CA TYR A 161 1.39 5.15 8.77
C TYR A 161 -0.12 5.23 9.01
N TYR A 162 -0.50 5.48 10.25
CA TYR A 162 -1.88 5.63 10.71
C TYR A 162 -2.06 7.03 11.22
N ALA A 163 -3.08 7.73 10.75
CA ALA A 163 -3.37 9.11 11.13
C ALA A 163 -4.83 9.28 11.53
N HIS A 164 -5.15 10.45 12.07
CA HIS A 164 -6.48 10.83 12.55
C HIS A 164 -7.00 9.90 13.65
N LEU A 165 -6.10 9.35 14.46
CA LEU A 165 -6.45 8.57 15.63
C LEU A 165 -7.06 9.49 16.72
N ASP A 166 -7.94 8.94 17.55
CA ASP A 166 -8.50 9.66 18.69
C ASP A 166 -7.53 9.66 19.88
N THR A 167 -6.98 8.50 20.18
CA THR A 167 -6.05 8.30 21.29
C THR A 167 -5.19 7.06 21.04
N TYR A 168 -4.27 6.78 21.94
CA TYR A 168 -3.49 5.54 21.97
C TYR A 168 -3.97 4.66 23.10
N GLU A 169 -3.93 3.34 22.90
CA GLU A 169 -4.09 2.39 23.99
C GLU A 169 -3.02 2.65 25.04
N LYS A 170 -3.40 2.56 26.29
CA LYS A 170 -2.47 2.64 27.42
C LYS A 170 -2.20 1.22 27.88
N ASP A 171 -0.96 0.80 27.83
CA ASP A 171 -0.48 -0.41 28.47
C ASP A 171 -0.62 -0.34 30.00
#